data_f83da3bf47c434357104235b795545e1
#
_entry.id   f83da3bf47c434357104235b795545e1
#
_cell.length_a   1.000
_cell.length_b   1.000
_cell.length_c   1.000
_cell.angle_alpha   90.00
_cell.angle_beta   90.00
_cell.angle_gamma   90.00
#
_symmetry.space_group_name_H-M   'P 1'
#
loop_
_entity.id
_entity.type
_entity.pdbx_description
1 polymer ?
#
loop_
_entity_poly.entity_id
_entity_poly.type
_entity_poly.pdbx_seq_one_letter_code
_entity_poly.pdbx_strand_id
1 'polypeptide(L)'
;MLWNEARTTGKKNRLALKKELATGGIVLGTRAALALCDMAEIGFAAWIDADGETRSVSYQAKFNAFSMAWESFWRGNEGTDRVVLLQSRRPGTSWQRGMVSGWEKFWEDELAERKELGLPPYAFLVEISARSAEQKESIMSKLEESGFLPMDPGTPPLIFWVAAESLSRVHGVLAPFFSIGNSRKGFPEIKVWID
;
A
#
# COMPACT_ATOMS: atom_id res chain seq x y z
N MET A 1 13.23 15.30 -20.67
CA MET A 1 14.30 14.43 -20.08
C MET A 1 13.68 13.12 -19.62
N LEU A 2 14.29 11.99 -19.95
CA LEU A 2 13.87 10.66 -19.48
C LEU A 2 14.65 10.34 -18.21
N TRP A 3 13.92 10.26 -17.09
CA TRP A 3 14.48 9.81 -15.83
C TRP A 3 14.18 8.31 -15.62
N ASN A 4 15.19 7.54 -15.23
CA ASN A 4 15.01 6.18 -14.76
C ASN A 4 15.85 5.94 -13.48
N GLU A 5 15.46 4.95 -12.71
CA GLU A 5 16.06 4.63 -11.41
C GLU A 5 17.57 4.32 -11.51
N ALA A 6 18.04 3.78 -12.65
CA ALA A 6 19.44 3.48 -12.91
C ALA A 6 20.33 4.75 -13.00
N ARG A 7 19.75 5.90 -13.38
CA ARG A 7 20.50 7.18 -13.43
C ARG A 7 20.60 7.88 -12.07
N THR A 8 19.88 7.45 -11.05
CA THR A 8 19.81 8.10 -9.74
C THR A 8 20.62 7.42 -8.66
N THR A 9 21.26 6.31 -8.96
CA THR A 9 22.20 5.64 -8.05
C THR A 9 23.40 6.53 -7.78
N GLY A 10 23.44 7.12 -6.57
CA GLY A 10 24.53 7.95 -6.08
C GLY A 10 24.16 9.42 -5.86
N LYS A 11 24.64 9.98 -4.74
CA LYS A 11 24.37 11.37 -4.30
C LYS A 11 24.78 12.40 -5.35
N LYS A 12 25.86 12.14 -6.09
CA LYS A 12 26.41 13.03 -7.12
C LYS A 12 25.50 13.12 -8.34
N ASN A 13 24.93 11.99 -8.77
CA ASN A 13 23.99 11.95 -9.89
C ASN A 13 22.66 12.61 -9.58
N ARG A 14 22.18 12.50 -8.33
CA ARG A 14 20.97 13.19 -7.87
C ARG A 14 21.12 14.71 -7.89
N LEU A 15 22.27 15.21 -7.46
CA LEU A 15 22.58 16.65 -7.49
C LEU A 15 22.69 17.21 -8.92
N ALA A 16 23.31 16.47 -9.83
CA ALA A 16 23.39 16.85 -11.23
C ALA A 16 22.00 16.90 -11.87
N LEU A 17 21.17 15.88 -11.61
CA LEU A 17 19.80 15.81 -12.11
C LEU A 17 18.91 16.94 -11.58
N LYS A 18 19.03 17.29 -10.29
CA LYS A 18 18.31 18.43 -9.71
C LYS A 18 18.66 19.76 -10.40
N LYS A 19 19.92 19.98 -10.71
CA LYS A 19 20.37 21.18 -11.45
C LYS A 19 19.80 21.23 -12.88
N GLU A 20 19.76 20.08 -13.52
CA GLU A 20 19.23 19.95 -14.88
C GLU A 20 17.69 20.18 -14.88
N LEU A 21 16.99 19.67 -13.88
CA LEU A 21 15.53 19.87 -13.73
C LEU A 21 15.16 21.33 -13.38
N ALA A 22 16.03 22.07 -12.73
CA ALA A 22 15.78 23.49 -12.43
C ALA A 22 15.71 24.38 -13.67
N THR A 23 16.16 23.91 -14.83
CA THR A 23 16.04 24.64 -16.12
C THR A 23 14.72 24.36 -16.83
N GLY A 24 13.83 23.57 -16.26
CA GLY A 24 12.55 23.15 -16.83
C GLY A 24 12.66 21.87 -17.66
N GLY A 25 11.50 21.31 -18.03
CA GLY A 25 11.45 20.10 -18.85
C GLY A 25 10.35 19.13 -18.46
N ILE A 26 10.42 17.91 -19.01
CA ILE A 26 9.51 16.79 -18.73
C ILE A 26 10.29 15.69 -18.02
N VAL A 27 9.76 15.24 -16.87
CA VAL A 27 10.29 14.11 -16.12
C VAL A 27 9.36 12.92 -16.26
N LEU A 28 9.87 11.80 -16.73
CA LEU A 28 9.17 10.53 -16.75
C LEU A 28 9.79 9.60 -15.72
N GLY A 29 8.97 9.02 -14.85
CA GLY A 29 9.48 8.16 -13.77
C GLY A 29 8.36 7.49 -12.99
N THR A 30 8.74 6.88 -11.88
CA THR A 30 7.81 6.31 -10.88
C THR A 30 7.55 7.33 -9.78
N ARG A 31 6.76 6.96 -8.75
CA ARG A 31 6.55 7.78 -7.54
C ARG A 31 7.86 8.30 -6.93
N ALA A 32 8.95 7.54 -7.04
CA ALA A 32 10.26 7.97 -6.56
C ALA A 32 10.78 9.26 -7.22
N ALA A 33 10.28 9.61 -8.41
CA ALA A 33 10.63 10.87 -9.08
C ALA A 33 10.18 12.10 -8.29
N LEU A 34 9.07 12.02 -7.55
CA LEU A 34 8.58 13.11 -6.70
C LEU A 34 9.59 13.56 -5.66
N ALA A 35 10.41 12.63 -5.15
CA ALA A 35 11.45 12.94 -4.16
C ALA A 35 12.67 13.66 -4.76
N LEU A 36 12.82 13.65 -6.07
CA LEU A 36 13.95 14.24 -6.79
C LEU A 36 13.63 15.60 -7.37
N CYS A 37 12.38 15.80 -7.78
CA CYS A 37 11.94 17.07 -8.33
C CYS A 37 11.84 18.10 -7.19
N ASP A 38 12.20 19.34 -7.48
CA ASP A 38 11.72 20.44 -6.68
C ASP A 38 10.25 20.63 -7.00
N MET A 39 9.41 20.22 -6.08
CA MET A 39 7.97 20.20 -6.32
C MET A 39 7.39 21.62 -6.44
N ALA A 40 8.09 22.66 -5.96
CA ALA A 40 7.66 24.04 -6.11
C ALA A 40 7.63 24.48 -7.61
N GLU A 41 8.50 23.92 -8.42
CA GLU A 41 8.64 24.25 -9.84
C GLU A 41 7.72 23.42 -10.77
N ILE A 42 6.94 22.48 -10.22
CA ILE A 42 6.08 21.61 -11.02
C ILE A 42 4.69 22.23 -11.17
N GLY A 43 4.36 22.67 -12.40
CA GLY A 43 3.02 23.16 -12.76
C GLY A 43 2.04 22.05 -13.19
N PHE A 44 2.56 20.90 -13.66
CA PHE A 44 1.73 19.80 -14.16
C PHE A 44 2.32 18.45 -13.75
N ALA A 45 1.47 17.59 -13.22
CA ALA A 45 1.80 16.19 -12.94
C ALA A 45 0.75 15.26 -13.55
N ALA A 46 1.17 14.15 -14.16
CA ALA A 46 0.27 13.16 -14.72
C ALA A 46 0.63 11.77 -14.20
N TRP A 47 -0.37 11.05 -13.69
CA TRP A 47 -0.27 9.66 -13.31
C TRP A 47 -0.90 8.79 -14.39
N ILE A 48 -0.05 8.11 -15.15
CA ILE A 48 -0.48 7.15 -16.15
C ILE A 48 -0.79 5.84 -15.43
N ASP A 49 -1.99 5.27 -15.66
CA ASP A 49 -2.47 4.08 -14.97
C ASP A 49 -2.52 4.27 -13.44
N ALA A 50 -3.20 5.33 -13.00
CA ALA A 50 -3.35 5.65 -11.57
C ALA A 50 -4.02 4.53 -10.76
N ASP A 51 -4.74 3.61 -11.41
CA ASP A 51 -5.32 2.43 -10.79
C ASP A 51 -4.27 1.39 -10.36
N GLY A 52 -3.03 1.52 -10.82
CA GLY A 52 -1.93 0.60 -10.50
C GLY A 52 -1.75 0.40 -9.00
N GLU A 53 -1.80 1.47 -8.23
CA GLU A 53 -1.66 1.43 -6.77
C GLU A 53 -2.79 0.65 -6.08
N THR A 54 -4.01 0.70 -6.63
CA THR A 54 -5.17 0.01 -6.05
C THR A 54 -5.25 -1.47 -6.44
N ARG A 55 -4.38 -1.95 -7.32
CA ARG A 55 -4.28 -3.38 -7.67
C ARG A 55 -3.47 -4.18 -6.66
N SER A 56 -2.74 -3.50 -5.79
CA SER A 56 -2.06 -4.17 -4.68
C SER A 56 -3.07 -4.81 -3.75
N VAL A 57 -2.82 -6.06 -3.38
CA VAL A 57 -3.60 -6.76 -2.37
C VAL A 57 -3.16 -6.24 -1.00
N SER A 58 -3.69 -5.10 -0.62
CA SER A 58 -3.39 -4.42 0.64
C SER A 58 -4.60 -3.61 1.07
N TYR A 59 -4.93 -3.65 2.35
CA TYR A 59 -5.97 -2.79 2.91
C TYR A 59 -5.63 -1.29 2.78
N GLN A 60 -4.35 -0.95 2.60
CA GLN A 60 -3.88 0.42 2.40
C GLN A 60 -3.88 0.86 0.92
N ALA A 61 -4.30 0.00 -0.01
CA ALA A 61 -4.18 0.27 -1.44
C ALA A 61 -4.88 1.58 -1.87
N LYS A 62 -6.09 1.84 -1.36
CA LYS A 62 -6.82 3.09 -1.63
C LYS A 62 -6.11 4.31 -1.05
N PHE A 63 -5.63 4.19 0.19
CA PHE A 63 -4.86 5.26 0.83
C PHE A 63 -3.56 5.56 0.08
N ASN A 64 -2.84 4.54 -0.37
CA ASN A 64 -1.63 4.71 -1.14
C ASN A 64 -1.88 5.45 -2.46
N ALA A 65 -2.95 5.10 -3.18
CA ALA A 65 -3.35 5.78 -4.41
C ALA A 65 -3.74 7.24 -4.14
N PHE A 66 -4.56 7.47 -3.12
CA PHE A 66 -4.95 8.81 -2.72
C PHE A 66 -3.75 9.65 -2.28
N SER A 67 -2.91 9.12 -1.39
CA SER A 67 -1.72 9.81 -0.87
C SER A 67 -0.74 10.19 -1.99
N MET A 68 -0.54 9.30 -2.96
CA MET A 68 0.31 9.56 -4.13
C MET A 68 -0.20 10.76 -4.94
N ALA A 69 -1.48 10.78 -5.26
CA ALA A 69 -2.09 11.85 -6.03
C ALA A 69 -2.13 13.16 -5.23
N TRP A 70 -2.47 13.06 -3.94
CA TRP A 70 -2.52 14.18 -3.01
C TRP A 70 -1.14 14.81 -2.80
N GLU A 71 -0.10 14.01 -2.60
CA GLU A 71 1.28 14.49 -2.51
C GLU A 71 1.70 15.24 -3.78
N SER A 72 1.31 14.74 -4.95
CA SER A 72 1.61 15.40 -6.22
C SER A 72 0.96 16.76 -6.36
N PHE A 73 -0.21 16.95 -5.76
CA PHE A 73 -0.95 18.21 -5.81
C PHE A 73 -0.41 19.23 -4.80
N TRP A 74 -0.17 18.80 -3.55
CA TRP A 74 0.10 19.72 -2.45
C TRP A 74 1.59 19.93 -2.14
N ARG A 75 2.44 18.96 -2.38
CA ARG A 75 3.85 19.06 -2.02
C ARG A 75 4.53 20.20 -2.77
N GLY A 76 5.10 21.16 -2.01
CA GLY A 76 5.76 22.34 -2.56
C GLY A 76 4.84 23.28 -3.34
N ASN A 77 3.51 23.13 -3.23
CA ASN A 77 2.56 24.01 -3.90
C ASN A 77 2.19 25.17 -2.98
N GLU A 78 2.94 26.27 -3.07
CA GLU A 78 2.70 27.49 -2.32
C GLU A 78 1.80 28.46 -3.11
N GLY A 79 0.64 27.98 -3.57
CA GLY A 79 -0.35 28.83 -4.26
C GLY A 79 -0.15 28.91 -5.78
N THR A 80 0.53 27.96 -6.40
CA THR A 80 0.60 27.82 -7.84
C THR A 80 -0.59 27.03 -8.38
N ASP A 81 -1.05 27.37 -9.59
CA ASP A 81 -2.13 26.66 -10.30
C ASP A 81 -1.65 25.30 -10.84
N ARG A 82 -1.23 24.43 -9.92
CA ARG A 82 -0.78 23.08 -10.31
C ARG A 82 -1.96 22.21 -10.75
N VAL A 83 -1.79 21.57 -11.89
CA VAL A 83 -2.76 20.60 -12.42
C VAL A 83 -2.23 19.18 -12.20
N VAL A 84 -3.06 18.30 -11.63
CA VAL A 84 -2.78 16.87 -11.53
C VAL A 84 -3.79 16.10 -12.37
N LEU A 85 -3.29 15.36 -13.35
CA LEU A 85 -4.09 14.49 -14.21
C LEU A 85 -3.96 13.05 -13.76
N LEU A 86 -5.09 12.38 -13.53
CA LEU A 86 -5.16 10.96 -13.21
C LEU A 86 -5.77 10.18 -14.37
N GLN A 87 -4.96 9.39 -15.07
CA GLN A 87 -5.49 8.46 -16.06
C GLN A 87 -5.94 7.18 -15.34
N SER A 88 -7.22 6.87 -15.44
CA SER A 88 -7.85 5.72 -14.79
C SER A 88 -8.75 4.97 -15.77
N ARG A 89 -8.78 3.64 -15.65
CA ARG A 89 -9.74 2.78 -16.34
C ARG A 89 -11.04 2.62 -15.56
N ARG A 90 -11.04 3.07 -14.29
CA ARG A 90 -12.20 3.01 -13.36
C ARG A 90 -12.41 4.38 -12.73
N PRO A 91 -12.86 5.39 -13.51
CA PRO A 91 -13.07 6.73 -12.98
C PRO A 91 -14.19 6.75 -11.92
N GLY A 92 -14.09 7.68 -10.97
CA GLY A 92 -15.10 7.88 -9.94
C GLY A 92 -15.03 6.91 -8.76
N THR A 93 -13.90 6.24 -8.54
CA THR A 93 -13.65 5.43 -7.32
C THR A 93 -13.59 6.33 -6.08
N SER A 94 -13.76 5.75 -4.88
CA SER A 94 -13.79 6.50 -3.62
C SER A 94 -12.54 7.36 -3.40
N TRP A 95 -11.35 6.81 -3.65
CA TRP A 95 -10.10 7.54 -3.48
C TRP A 95 -9.94 8.71 -4.47
N GLN A 96 -10.47 8.58 -5.70
CA GLN A 96 -10.45 9.66 -6.69
C GLN A 96 -11.43 10.77 -6.31
N ARG A 97 -12.61 10.41 -5.81
CA ARG A 97 -13.56 11.40 -5.26
C ARG A 97 -12.95 12.16 -4.08
N GLY A 98 -12.16 11.49 -3.24
CA GLY A 98 -11.40 12.10 -2.15
C GLY A 98 -10.47 13.23 -2.62
N MET A 99 -9.92 13.16 -3.84
CA MET A 99 -9.10 14.24 -4.39
C MET A 99 -9.87 15.55 -4.59
N VAL A 100 -11.18 15.47 -4.83
CA VAL A 100 -12.06 16.63 -5.02
C VAL A 100 -12.67 17.07 -3.69
N SER A 101 -13.09 16.12 -2.86
CA SER A 101 -13.76 16.40 -1.59
C SER A 101 -12.82 16.73 -0.43
N GLY A 102 -11.53 16.45 -0.59
CA GLY A 102 -10.50 16.77 0.39
C GLY A 102 -10.09 15.59 1.29
N TRP A 103 -8.99 15.79 2.00
CA TRP A 103 -8.35 14.80 2.86
C TRP A 103 -9.27 14.31 4.00
N GLU A 104 -9.97 15.23 4.65
CA GLU A 104 -10.88 14.88 5.77
C GLU A 104 -11.98 13.94 5.30
N LYS A 105 -12.63 14.29 4.19
CA LYS A 105 -13.71 13.47 3.64
C LYS A 105 -13.23 12.10 3.14
N PHE A 106 -12.04 12.06 2.55
CA PHE A 106 -11.42 10.78 2.19
C PHE A 106 -11.25 9.87 3.41
N TRP A 107 -10.73 10.41 4.53
CA TRP A 107 -10.50 9.64 5.75
C TRP A 107 -11.79 9.23 6.45
N GLU A 108 -12.81 10.08 6.47
CA GLU A 108 -14.11 9.69 7.00
C GLU A 108 -14.65 8.44 6.29
N ASP A 109 -14.64 8.45 4.95
CA ASP A 109 -15.15 7.34 4.14
C ASP A 109 -14.27 6.09 4.28
N GLU A 110 -12.95 6.24 4.27
CA GLU A 110 -11.99 5.15 4.40
C GLU A 110 -12.08 4.48 5.78
N LEU A 111 -12.15 5.27 6.86
CA LEU A 111 -12.27 4.74 8.22
C LEU A 111 -13.63 4.07 8.47
N ALA A 112 -14.70 4.59 7.89
CA ALA A 112 -16.01 3.95 7.97
C ALA A 112 -15.99 2.56 7.32
N GLU A 113 -15.39 2.43 6.13
CA GLU A 113 -15.23 1.16 5.43
C GLU A 113 -14.33 0.19 6.21
N ARG A 114 -13.20 0.68 6.75
CA ARG A 114 -12.30 -0.15 7.56
C ARG A 114 -12.97 -0.68 8.81
N LYS A 115 -13.81 0.12 9.43
CA LYS A 115 -14.59 -0.29 10.61
C LYS A 115 -15.57 -1.40 10.26
N GLU A 116 -16.29 -1.25 9.15
CA GLU A 116 -17.25 -2.25 8.68
C GLU A 116 -16.56 -3.59 8.35
N LEU A 117 -15.38 -3.52 7.75
CA LEU A 117 -14.59 -4.69 7.35
C LEU A 117 -13.70 -5.26 8.46
N GLY A 118 -13.69 -4.66 9.66
CA GLY A 118 -12.81 -5.09 10.75
C GLY A 118 -11.32 -4.97 10.38
N LEU A 119 -10.94 -3.89 9.71
CA LEU A 119 -9.54 -3.63 9.31
C LEU A 119 -8.88 -2.63 10.26
N PRO A 120 -7.54 -2.52 10.28
CA PRO A 120 -6.85 -1.51 11.07
C PRO A 120 -7.38 -0.08 10.78
N PRO A 121 -7.52 0.78 11.80
CA PRO A 121 -7.11 0.61 13.21
C PRO A 121 -8.14 -0.07 14.13
N TYR A 122 -9.25 -0.57 13.62
CA TYR A 122 -10.33 -1.14 14.42
C TYR A 122 -10.09 -2.59 14.84
N ALA A 123 -9.27 -3.32 14.08
CA ALA A 123 -8.78 -4.65 14.42
C ALA A 123 -7.33 -4.84 13.96
N PHE A 124 -6.67 -5.85 14.48
CA PHE A 124 -5.36 -6.28 13.95
C PHE A 124 -5.56 -7.06 12.68
N LEU A 125 -4.79 -6.76 11.65
CA LEU A 125 -4.71 -7.60 10.47
C LEU A 125 -3.42 -8.43 10.54
N VAL A 126 -3.58 -9.74 10.61
CA VAL A 126 -2.45 -10.69 10.71
C VAL A 126 -2.26 -11.33 9.34
N GLU A 127 -1.11 -11.04 8.72
CA GLU A 127 -0.65 -11.68 7.49
C GLU A 127 0.13 -12.94 7.85
N ILE A 128 -0.22 -14.04 7.24
CA ILE A 128 0.40 -15.34 7.47
C ILE A 128 0.95 -15.84 6.13
N SER A 129 2.27 -16.06 6.09
CA SER A 129 2.97 -16.65 4.94
C SER A 129 3.34 -18.08 5.26
N ALA A 130 2.62 -19.03 4.70
CA ALA A 130 2.90 -20.45 4.86
C ALA A 130 4.10 -20.88 4.02
N ARG A 131 4.71 -22.01 4.36
CA ARG A 131 5.85 -22.62 3.63
C ARG A 131 5.41 -23.64 2.57
N SER A 132 4.18 -24.16 2.70
CA SER A 132 3.57 -25.07 1.70
C SER A 132 2.05 -24.90 1.69
N ALA A 133 1.42 -25.41 0.64
CA ALA A 133 -0.03 -25.42 0.51
C ALA A 133 -0.71 -26.22 1.65
N GLU A 134 -0.14 -27.38 2.02
CA GLU A 134 -0.64 -28.17 3.13
C GLU A 134 -0.58 -27.45 4.47
N GLN A 135 0.53 -26.70 4.71
CA GLN A 135 0.65 -25.89 5.93
C GLN A 135 -0.38 -24.75 5.93
N LYS A 136 -0.59 -24.09 4.78
CA LYS A 136 -1.62 -23.05 4.61
C LYS A 136 -2.99 -23.60 4.97
N GLU A 137 -3.37 -24.70 4.35
CA GLU A 137 -4.67 -25.36 4.58
C GLU A 137 -4.88 -25.74 6.04
N SER A 138 -3.85 -26.34 6.66
CA SER A 138 -3.88 -26.72 8.07
C SER A 138 -4.05 -25.51 9.00
N ILE A 139 -3.37 -24.40 8.73
CA ILE A 139 -3.49 -23.18 9.53
C ILE A 139 -4.88 -22.55 9.31
N MET A 140 -5.35 -22.46 8.07
CA MET A 140 -6.67 -21.89 7.78
C MET A 140 -7.78 -22.66 8.46
N SER A 141 -7.80 -24.00 8.33
CA SER A 141 -8.79 -24.85 9.02
C SER A 141 -8.77 -24.66 10.54
N LYS A 142 -7.58 -24.52 11.13
CA LYS A 142 -7.47 -24.32 12.57
C LYS A 142 -7.98 -22.96 13.03
N LEU A 143 -7.78 -21.94 12.22
CA LEU A 143 -8.33 -20.60 12.46
C LEU A 143 -9.86 -20.62 12.34
N GLU A 144 -10.41 -21.27 11.31
CA GLU A 144 -11.85 -21.41 11.09
C GLU A 144 -12.52 -22.17 12.25
N GLU A 145 -11.95 -23.30 12.70
CA GLU A 145 -12.40 -24.04 13.88
C GLU A 145 -12.42 -23.18 15.15
N SER A 146 -11.53 -22.17 15.23
CA SER A 146 -11.43 -21.24 16.35
C SER A 146 -12.31 -19.99 16.19
N GLY A 147 -13.13 -19.94 15.14
CA GLY A 147 -14.08 -18.86 14.87
C GLY A 147 -13.49 -17.64 14.20
N PHE A 148 -12.32 -17.76 13.59
CA PHE A 148 -11.78 -16.73 12.70
C PHE A 148 -12.24 -16.95 11.24
N LEU A 149 -12.18 -15.88 10.44
CA LEU A 149 -12.49 -15.91 9.03
C LEU A 149 -11.22 -15.56 8.22
N PRO A 150 -10.41 -16.56 7.83
CA PRO A 150 -9.26 -16.31 7.00
C PRO A 150 -9.64 -15.77 5.62
N MET A 151 -8.91 -14.77 5.15
CA MET A 151 -9.08 -14.14 3.85
C MET A 151 -7.95 -14.59 2.92
N ASP A 152 -8.27 -15.42 1.94
CA ASP A 152 -7.31 -15.90 0.95
C ASP A 152 -7.50 -15.19 -0.39
N PRO A 153 -6.56 -14.35 -0.83
CA PRO A 153 -6.64 -13.68 -2.13
C PRO A 153 -6.26 -14.61 -3.29
N GLY A 154 -5.73 -15.82 -3.01
CA GLY A 154 -5.20 -16.73 -4.01
C GLY A 154 -3.84 -16.33 -4.60
N THR A 155 -3.48 -15.06 -4.55
CA THR A 155 -2.20 -14.54 -5.06
C THR A 155 -1.67 -13.45 -4.13
N PRO A 156 -0.45 -13.64 -3.56
CA PRO A 156 0.45 -14.79 -3.67
C PRO A 156 -0.13 -16.08 -3.03
N PRO A 157 0.15 -17.28 -3.60
CA PRO A 157 -0.60 -18.50 -3.27
C PRO A 157 -0.44 -19.02 -1.84
N LEU A 158 0.62 -18.61 -1.13
CA LEU A 158 0.91 -19.07 0.24
C LEU A 158 0.66 -18.00 1.30
N ILE A 159 0.12 -16.83 0.91
CA ILE A 159 -0.18 -15.73 1.82
C ILE A 159 -1.69 -15.61 2.00
N PHE A 160 -2.11 -15.41 3.23
CA PHE A 160 -3.49 -15.12 3.58
C PHE A 160 -3.54 -14.24 4.83
N TRP A 161 -4.70 -13.69 5.14
CA TRP A 161 -4.89 -12.80 6.28
C TRP A 161 -6.01 -13.25 7.18
N VAL A 162 -5.91 -12.82 8.44
CA VAL A 162 -7.00 -12.91 9.40
C VAL A 162 -7.12 -11.58 10.15
N ALA A 163 -8.35 -11.06 10.22
CA ALA A 163 -8.66 -9.92 11.07
C ALA A 163 -9.00 -10.41 12.48
N ALA A 164 -8.49 -9.74 13.50
CA ALA A 164 -8.70 -10.14 14.88
C ALA A 164 -8.71 -8.94 15.83
N GLU A 165 -9.68 -8.91 16.76
CA GLU A 165 -9.73 -7.93 17.84
C GLU A 165 -8.66 -8.18 18.92
N SER A 166 -8.16 -9.42 19.02
CA SER A 166 -7.18 -9.83 20.01
C SER A 166 -6.09 -10.69 19.42
N LEU A 167 -4.85 -10.20 19.48
CA LEU A 167 -3.66 -10.96 19.07
C LEU A 167 -3.41 -12.20 19.94
N SER A 168 -3.78 -12.17 21.23
CA SER A 168 -3.63 -13.31 22.12
C SER A 168 -4.44 -14.51 21.66
N ARG A 169 -5.65 -14.30 21.13
CA ARG A 169 -6.46 -15.38 20.56
C ARG A 169 -5.80 -15.99 19.33
N VAL A 170 -5.33 -15.15 18.40
CA VAL A 170 -4.63 -15.62 17.19
C VAL A 170 -3.36 -16.36 17.56
N HIS A 171 -2.57 -15.83 18.51
CA HIS A 171 -1.37 -16.48 19.01
C HIS A 171 -1.68 -17.88 19.57
N GLY A 172 -2.74 -18.02 20.37
CA GLY A 172 -3.13 -19.32 20.93
C GLY A 172 -3.41 -20.37 19.84
N VAL A 173 -4.05 -19.97 18.74
CA VAL A 173 -4.33 -20.85 17.60
C VAL A 173 -3.07 -21.19 16.80
N LEU A 174 -2.18 -20.22 16.61
CA LEU A 174 -0.97 -20.37 15.80
C LEU A 174 0.20 -21.04 16.55
N ALA A 175 0.25 -20.97 17.87
CA ALA A 175 1.35 -21.49 18.68
C ALA A 175 1.76 -22.94 18.35
N PRO A 176 0.84 -23.90 18.09
CA PRO A 176 1.21 -25.25 17.74
C PRO A 176 2.06 -25.37 16.46
N PHE A 177 1.91 -24.44 15.51
CA PHE A 177 2.67 -24.44 14.25
C PHE A 177 4.12 -24.02 14.42
N PHE A 178 4.48 -23.44 15.58
CA PHE A 178 5.84 -23.04 15.96
C PHE A 178 6.53 -24.03 16.89
N SER A 179 5.95 -25.22 17.10
CA SER A 179 6.54 -26.25 17.95
C SER A 179 7.77 -26.89 17.28
N ILE A 180 8.71 -27.39 18.11
CA ILE A 180 9.94 -28.04 17.64
C ILE A 180 9.65 -29.22 16.68
N GLY A 181 8.55 -29.94 16.88
CA GLY A 181 8.11 -31.02 16.00
C GLY A 181 7.84 -30.59 14.55
N ASN A 182 7.52 -29.32 14.33
CA ASN A 182 7.25 -28.73 13.01
C ASN A 182 8.48 -28.06 12.37
N SER A 183 9.63 -28.04 13.06
CA SER A 183 10.84 -27.37 12.58
C SER A 183 11.34 -27.88 11.22
N ARG A 184 11.15 -29.17 10.90
CA ARG A 184 11.52 -29.76 9.61
C ARG A 184 10.71 -29.24 8.44
N LYS A 185 9.47 -28.77 8.65
CA LYS A 185 8.60 -28.19 7.62
C LYS A 185 8.79 -26.68 7.45
N GLY A 186 9.58 -26.07 8.33
CA GLY A 186 9.75 -24.63 8.42
C GLY A 186 8.56 -23.95 9.12
N PHE A 187 8.84 -22.85 9.82
CA PHE A 187 7.81 -22.07 10.49
C PHE A 187 7.13 -21.11 9.52
N PRO A 188 5.82 -20.86 9.67
CA PRO A 188 5.16 -19.78 8.93
C PRO A 188 5.74 -18.43 9.34
N GLU A 189 5.71 -17.45 8.44
CA GLU A 189 6.04 -16.06 8.75
C GLU A 189 4.77 -15.32 9.13
N ILE A 190 4.84 -14.52 10.17
CA ILE A 190 3.71 -13.73 10.67
C ILE A 190 4.08 -12.26 10.63
N LYS A 191 3.22 -11.45 10.02
CA LYS A 191 3.26 -9.99 10.14
C LYS A 191 1.95 -9.49 10.73
N VAL A 192 2.04 -8.49 11.58
CA VAL A 192 0.88 -7.86 12.20
C VAL A 192 0.82 -6.40 11.77
N TRP A 193 -0.32 -6.03 11.22
CA TRP A 193 -0.64 -4.67 10.83
C TRP A 193 -1.58 -4.07 11.87
N ILE A 194 -1.23 -2.89 12.37
CA ILE A 194 -1.92 -2.21 13.48
C ILE A 194 -2.41 -0.80 13.13
N ASP A 195 -1.96 -0.25 11.99
CA ASP A 195 -2.22 1.12 11.51
C ASP A 195 -2.51 1.19 10.01
#